data_c649b2bb0923b73a60cf6c868530a28e
#
_entry.id   c649b2bb0923b73a60cf6c868530a28e
#
_cell.length_a   1.000
_cell.length_b   1.000
_cell.length_c   1.000
_cell.angle_alpha   90.00
_cell.angle_beta   90.00
_cell.angle_gamma   90.00
#
_symmetry.space_group_name_H-M   'P 1'
#
loop_
_entity.id
_entity.type
_entity.pdbx_description
1 polymer ?
#
loop_
_entity_poly.entity_id
_entity_poly.type
_entity_poly.pdbx_seq_one_letter_code
_entity_poly.pdbx_strand_id
1 'polypeptide(L)'
;MNKKVLFIVGSLREKSFNRIVAEYISKKLEEKGIEISFLDYSKLPFISQDIEFPTPNEVEKVRNNVKNADALWIVTPEYNGSVPGPLKNFLDWISRPVVKDNFGTPEFVKGKLVAVSGAAGKSEASLVIGEITGLLTHMGLNLLEEKVGLVLPTEAFQTGVFNLSDEQKAKLDNEVKFLLDKIIYKISYSNMIKTLSHEQFDCSGPG
;
A
#
# COMPACT_ATOMS: atom_id res chain seq x y z
N MET A 1 -17.06 0.12 -11.48
CA MET A 1 -16.18 1.13 -10.85
C MET A 1 -14.75 0.69 -11.03
N ASN A 2 -13.89 1.60 -11.51
CA ASN A 2 -12.46 1.29 -11.62
C ASN A 2 -11.87 1.08 -10.22
N LYS A 3 -11.01 0.09 -10.08
CA LYS A 3 -10.28 -0.15 -8.84
C LYS A 3 -9.19 0.88 -8.68
N LYS A 4 -8.93 1.29 -7.44
CA LYS A 4 -7.95 2.32 -7.10
C LYS A 4 -6.85 1.78 -6.21
N VAL A 5 -5.60 1.96 -6.63
CA VAL A 5 -4.40 1.65 -5.85
C VAL A 5 -3.72 2.94 -5.42
N LEU A 6 -3.48 3.07 -4.11
CA LEU A 6 -2.75 4.17 -3.52
C LEU A 6 -1.29 3.77 -3.28
N PHE A 7 -0.37 4.45 -3.95
CA PHE A 7 1.06 4.27 -3.75
C PHE A 7 1.58 5.12 -2.59
N ILE A 8 2.34 4.48 -1.71
CA ILE A 8 3.05 5.10 -0.59
C ILE A 8 4.55 4.86 -0.81
N VAL A 9 5.28 5.89 -1.20
CA VAL A 9 6.74 5.79 -1.37
C VAL A 9 7.41 6.13 -0.05
N GLY A 10 8.12 5.18 0.54
CA GLY A 10 8.74 5.31 1.87
C GLY A 10 9.88 6.34 1.96
N SER A 11 10.29 6.91 0.82
CA SER A 11 11.32 7.95 0.74
C SER A 11 10.71 9.27 0.33
N LEU A 12 10.94 10.31 1.11
CA LEU A 12 10.56 11.69 0.75
C LEU A 12 11.61 12.40 -0.11
N ARG A 13 12.67 11.71 -0.52
CA ARG A 13 13.69 12.26 -1.41
C ARG A 13 13.07 12.53 -2.79
N GLU A 14 13.29 13.73 -3.36
CA GLU A 14 12.80 14.13 -4.70
C GLU A 14 13.22 13.12 -5.77
N LYS A 15 14.51 12.74 -5.79
CA LYS A 15 15.07 11.74 -6.71
C LYS A 15 15.20 10.39 -6.04
N SER A 16 14.09 9.85 -5.54
CA SER A 16 14.08 8.56 -4.87
C SER A 16 14.12 7.40 -5.87
N PHE A 17 15.03 6.44 -5.69
CA PHE A 17 15.05 5.21 -6.47
C PHE A 17 13.79 4.37 -6.26
N ASN A 18 13.24 4.39 -5.06
CA ASN A 18 11.98 3.71 -4.77
C ASN A 18 10.79 4.39 -5.47
N ARG A 19 10.89 5.68 -5.80
CA ARG A 19 9.91 6.36 -6.66
C ARG A 19 9.94 5.81 -8.08
N ILE A 20 11.12 5.55 -8.65
CA ILE A 20 11.28 4.94 -9.97
C ILE A 20 10.63 3.54 -10.00
N VAL A 21 10.84 2.74 -8.95
CA VAL A 21 10.18 1.42 -8.81
C VAL A 21 8.66 1.57 -8.77
N ALA A 22 8.15 2.49 -7.94
CA ALA A 22 6.72 2.75 -7.82
C ALA A 22 6.09 3.23 -9.13
N GLU A 23 6.78 4.08 -9.90
CA GLU A 23 6.33 4.58 -11.20
C GLU A 23 6.31 3.47 -12.27
N TYR A 24 7.25 2.55 -12.24
CA TYR A 24 7.20 1.37 -13.11
C TYR A 24 5.97 0.52 -12.83
N ILE A 25 5.74 0.19 -11.55
CA ILE A 25 4.60 -0.63 -11.12
C ILE A 25 3.27 0.07 -11.44
N SER A 26 3.17 1.37 -11.14
CA SER A 26 1.94 2.14 -11.35
C SER A 26 1.53 2.13 -12.83
N LYS A 27 2.50 2.32 -13.74
CA LYS A 27 2.26 2.24 -15.18
C LYS A 27 1.72 0.88 -15.62
N LYS A 28 2.25 -0.21 -15.06
CA LYS A 28 1.75 -1.57 -15.35
C LYS A 28 0.31 -1.78 -14.89
N LEU A 29 -0.06 -1.19 -13.77
CA LEU A 29 -1.43 -1.25 -13.26
C LEU A 29 -2.38 -0.36 -14.07
N GLU A 30 -1.94 0.83 -14.50
CA GLU A 30 -2.71 1.73 -15.37
C GLU A 30 -3.03 1.08 -16.72
N GLU A 31 -2.06 0.35 -17.31
CA GLU A 31 -2.25 -0.46 -18.54
C GLU A 31 -3.36 -1.53 -18.37
N LYS A 32 -3.71 -1.90 -17.14
CA LYS A 32 -4.80 -2.84 -16.79
C LYS A 32 -6.07 -2.14 -16.32
N GLY A 33 -6.17 -0.83 -16.48
CA GLY A 33 -7.35 -0.05 -16.13
C GLY A 33 -7.52 0.24 -14.63
N ILE A 34 -6.46 0.13 -13.85
CA ILE A 34 -6.46 0.49 -12.43
C ILE A 34 -6.21 1.99 -12.29
N GLU A 35 -7.03 2.67 -11.49
CA GLU A 35 -6.81 4.06 -11.12
C GLU A 35 -5.65 4.16 -10.12
N ILE A 36 -4.69 5.02 -10.42
CA ILE A 36 -3.49 5.19 -9.59
C ILE A 36 -3.48 6.56 -8.91
N SER A 37 -3.06 6.58 -7.66
CA SER A 37 -2.71 7.81 -6.96
C SER A 37 -1.47 7.60 -6.10
N PHE A 38 -0.69 8.67 -5.92
CA PHE A 38 0.48 8.70 -5.05
C PHE A 38 0.16 9.57 -3.84
N LEU A 39 0.42 9.05 -2.64
CA LEU A 39 0.18 9.77 -1.41
C LEU A 39 1.30 10.77 -1.12
N ASP A 40 0.94 12.04 -0.95
CA ASP A 40 1.81 13.02 -0.30
C ASP A 40 1.51 13.06 1.21
N TYR A 41 2.47 12.61 1.99
CA TYR A 41 2.43 12.63 3.46
C TYR A 41 3.61 13.40 4.07
N SER A 42 4.29 14.20 3.25
CA SER A 42 5.47 14.97 3.66
C SER A 42 5.20 16.01 4.75
N LYS A 43 3.94 16.43 4.87
CA LYS A 43 3.49 17.46 5.83
C LYS A 43 2.84 16.88 7.10
N LEU A 44 2.87 15.57 7.27
CA LEU A 44 2.35 14.97 8.50
C LEU A 44 3.18 15.45 9.71
N PRO A 45 2.53 15.94 10.77
CA PRO A 45 3.23 16.18 12.03
C PRO A 45 3.77 14.87 12.60
N PHE A 46 4.83 14.94 13.38
CA PHE A 46 5.22 13.76 14.16
C PHE A 46 4.09 13.38 15.11
N ILE A 47 3.84 12.08 15.21
CA ILE A 47 2.76 11.56 16.04
C ILE A 47 2.98 11.94 17.50
N SER A 48 1.95 12.49 18.12
CA SER A 48 1.83 12.68 19.56
C SER A 48 0.36 12.54 19.94
N GLN A 49 0.09 11.87 21.04
CA GLN A 49 -1.26 11.76 21.58
C GLN A 49 -1.82 13.12 22.00
N ASP A 50 -0.95 14.10 22.32
CA ASP A 50 -1.36 15.46 22.73
C ASP A 50 -2.02 16.24 21.59
N ILE A 51 -1.75 15.89 20.33
CA ILE A 51 -2.31 16.54 19.14
C ILE A 51 -3.25 15.63 18.36
N GLU A 52 -3.62 14.48 18.93
CA GLU A 52 -4.46 13.49 18.23
C GLU A 52 -5.90 13.98 18.06
N PHE A 53 -6.38 14.79 19.00
CA PHE A 53 -7.73 15.35 18.98
C PHE A 53 -7.74 16.84 19.39
N PRO A 54 -8.30 17.76 18.55
CA PRO A 54 -8.89 17.47 17.23
C PRO A 54 -7.82 17.00 16.25
N THR A 55 -8.20 16.05 15.38
CA THR A 55 -7.26 15.45 14.41
C THR A 55 -6.71 16.52 13.46
N PRO A 56 -5.38 16.60 13.27
CA PRO A 56 -4.78 17.55 12.34
C PRO A 56 -5.28 17.33 10.89
N ASN A 57 -5.53 18.42 10.16
CA ASN A 57 -6.05 18.37 8.80
C ASN A 57 -5.20 17.48 7.86
N GLU A 58 -3.87 17.50 8.01
CA GLU A 58 -2.98 16.67 7.17
C GLU A 58 -3.15 15.17 7.47
N VAL A 59 -3.46 14.82 8.71
CA VAL A 59 -3.78 13.43 9.11
C VAL A 59 -5.13 13.01 8.51
N GLU A 60 -6.13 13.87 8.55
CA GLU A 60 -7.44 13.58 7.94
C GLU A 60 -7.33 13.37 6.41
N LYS A 61 -6.52 14.19 5.73
CA LYS A 61 -6.27 14.04 4.29
C LYS A 61 -5.67 12.68 3.97
N VAL A 62 -4.62 12.25 4.67
CA VAL A 62 -3.99 10.96 4.40
C VAL A 62 -4.91 9.78 4.75
N ARG A 63 -5.68 9.87 5.84
CA ARG A 63 -6.69 8.87 6.20
C ARG A 63 -7.77 8.74 5.12
N ASN A 64 -8.25 9.84 4.57
CA ASN A 64 -9.22 9.85 3.48
C ASN A 64 -8.67 9.22 2.20
N ASN A 65 -7.41 9.47 1.85
CA ASN A 65 -6.77 8.79 0.72
C ASN A 65 -6.71 7.28 0.93
N VAL A 66 -6.29 6.83 2.11
CA VAL A 66 -6.27 5.39 2.45
C VAL A 66 -7.67 4.78 2.43
N LYS A 67 -8.67 5.48 2.97
CA LYS A 67 -10.07 5.03 2.99
C LYS A 67 -10.61 4.81 1.58
N ASN A 68 -10.31 5.72 0.65
CA ASN A 68 -10.84 5.74 -0.71
C ASN A 68 -10.10 4.80 -1.67
N ALA A 69 -8.99 4.20 -1.25
CA ALA A 69 -8.27 3.21 -2.05
C ALA A 69 -8.80 1.79 -1.82
N ASP A 70 -8.85 0.98 -2.87
CA ASP A 70 -9.15 -0.46 -2.79
C ASP A 70 -7.97 -1.26 -2.28
N ALA A 71 -6.75 -0.84 -2.64
CA ALA A 71 -5.50 -1.43 -2.15
C ALA A 71 -4.42 -0.36 -1.97
N LEU A 72 -3.42 -0.69 -1.18
CA LEU A 72 -2.21 0.11 -0.98
C LEU A 72 -1.03 -0.59 -1.66
N TRP A 73 -0.07 0.19 -2.17
CA TRP A 73 1.23 -0.32 -2.56
C TRP A 73 2.32 0.50 -1.87
N ILE A 74 3.05 -0.13 -0.97
CA ILE A 74 4.16 0.50 -0.27
C ILE A 74 5.46 0.14 -1.00
N VAL A 75 6.21 1.16 -1.44
CA VAL A 75 7.54 0.99 -2.03
C VAL A 75 8.55 1.72 -1.16
N THR A 76 9.41 0.97 -0.47
CA THR A 76 10.23 1.52 0.61
C THR A 76 11.72 1.29 0.44
N PRO A 77 12.56 2.30 0.71
CA PRO A 77 13.97 2.07 0.94
C PRO A 77 14.18 1.41 2.32
N GLU A 78 15.39 0.92 2.53
CA GLU A 78 15.85 0.42 3.81
C GLU A 78 16.79 1.44 4.44
N TYR A 79 16.42 2.04 5.56
CA TYR A 79 17.24 2.99 6.30
C TYR A 79 17.72 2.35 7.60
N ASN A 80 19.03 2.11 7.70
CA ASN A 80 19.64 1.43 8.84
C ASN A 80 18.99 0.05 9.13
N GLY A 81 18.62 -0.69 8.07
CA GLY A 81 17.97 -1.99 8.20
C GLY A 81 16.50 -1.95 8.63
N SER A 82 15.85 -0.78 8.61
CA SER A 82 14.54 -0.58 9.20
C SER A 82 13.61 0.28 8.32
N VAL A 83 12.35 0.41 8.75
CA VAL A 83 11.33 1.26 8.13
C VAL A 83 11.74 2.73 8.23
N PRO A 84 11.73 3.51 7.13
CA PRO A 84 12.04 4.93 7.17
C PRO A 84 11.15 5.69 8.15
N GLY A 85 11.73 6.62 8.92
CA GLY A 85 11.01 7.40 9.92
C GLY A 85 9.72 8.07 9.42
N PRO A 86 9.71 8.75 8.26
CA PRO A 86 8.48 9.33 7.71
C PRO A 86 7.40 8.28 7.39
N LEU A 87 7.79 7.12 6.83
CA LEU A 87 6.86 6.02 6.56
C LEU A 87 6.29 5.44 7.85
N LYS A 88 7.15 5.25 8.87
CA LYS A 88 6.69 4.79 10.19
C LYS A 88 5.71 5.77 10.81
N ASN A 89 6.00 7.07 10.77
CA ASN A 89 5.10 8.12 11.25
C ASN A 89 3.72 8.09 10.55
N PHE A 90 3.71 7.92 9.22
CA PHE A 90 2.48 7.75 8.46
C PHE A 90 1.69 6.52 8.92
N LEU A 91 2.35 5.36 9.07
CA LEU A 91 1.70 4.12 9.52
C LEU A 91 1.14 4.26 10.93
N ASP A 92 1.86 4.93 11.81
CA ASP A 92 1.38 5.23 13.16
C ASP A 92 0.12 6.10 13.11
N TRP A 93 0.08 7.17 12.32
CA TRP A 93 -1.10 8.03 12.20
C TRP A 93 -2.34 7.31 11.67
N ILE A 94 -2.19 6.43 10.69
CA ILE A 94 -3.36 5.72 10.12
C ILE A 94 -3.87 4.59 11.04
N SER A 95 -3.05 4.11 11.98
CA SER A 95 -3.44 3.10 12.95
C SER A 95 -4.16 3.65 14.18
N ARG A 96 -4.12 4.97 14.40
CA ARG A 96 -4.74 5.61 15.57
C ARG A 96 -6.25 5.76 15.42
N PRO A 97 -6.99 5.75 16.55
CA PRO A 97 -8.43 5.96 16.57
C PRO A 97 -8.87 7.20 15.77
N VAL A 98 -10.03 7.11 15.13
CA VAL A 98 -10.66 8.25 14.42
C VAL A 98 -11.55 9.07 15.35
N VAL A 99 -12.09 8.41 16.36
CA VAL A 99 -12.95 9.01 17.38
C VAL A 99 -12.27 8.86 18.73
N LYS A 100 -12.27 9.93 19.52
CA LYS A 100 -11.70 9.91 20.87
C LYS A 100 -12.32 8.78 21.70
N ASP A 101 -11.49 8.11 22.48
CA ASP A 101 -11.86 7.00 23.37
C ASP A 101 -12.41 5.73 22.65
N ASN A 102 -12.36 5.68 21.32
CA ASN A 102 -12.70 4.47 20.52
C ASN A 102 -11.41 3.77 20.11
N PHE A 103 -10.90 2.89 20.97
CA PHE A 103 -9.62 2.21 20.76
C PHE A 103 -9.69 1.11 19.71
N GLY A 104 -8.55 0.88 19.05
CA GLY A 104 -8.35 -0.16 18.05
C GLY A 104 -8.05 0.41 16.65
N THR A 105 -7.64 -0.48 15.76
CA THR A 105 -7.34 -0.11 14.39
C THR A 105 -8.60 0.36 13.65
N PRO A 106 -8.56 1.49 12.94
CA PRO A 106 -9.71 1.99 12.18
C PRO A 106 -10.20 1.00 11.12
N GLU A 107 -11.52 0.93 10.92
CA GLU A 107 -12.14 0.00 9.97
C GLU A 107 -11.63 0.14 8.52
N PHE A 108 -11.22 1.35 8.12
CA PHE A 108 -10.68 1.57 6.78
C PHE A 108 -9.26 1.00 6.60
N VAL A 109 -8.59 0.60 7.67
CA VAL A 109 -7.27 -0.06 7.67
C VAL A 109 -7.44 -1.57 7.74
N LYS A 110 -8.38 -2.06 8.56
CA LYS A 110 -8.60 -3.50 8.75
C LYS A 110 -8.91 -4.22 7.45
N GLY A 111 -8.14 -5.26 7.17
CA GLY A 111 -8.29 -6.07 5.97
C GLY A 111 -8.02 -5.34 4.64
N LYS A 112 -7.49 -4.09 4.68
CA LYS A 112 -7.06 -3.38 3.48
C LYS A 112 -5.92 -4.14 2.81
N LEU A 113 -6.10 -4.49 1.53
CA LEU A 113 -5.07 -5.18 0.76
C LEU A 113 -3.84 -4.28 0.62
N VAL A 114 -2.66 -4.83 0.85
CA VAL A 114 -1.40 -4.10 0.72
C VAL A 114 -0.31 -4.95 0.08
N ALA A 115 0.34 -4.42 -0.95
CA ALA A 115 1.57 -4.95 -1.55
C ALA A 115 2.78 -4.18 -1.00
N VAL A 116 3.92 -4.86 -0.91
CA VAL A 116 5.17 -4.28 -0.38
C VAL A 116 6.33 -4.63 -1.30
N SER A 117 6.93 -3.61 -1.90
CA SER A 117 8.19 -3.72 -2.62
C SER A 117 9.24 -2.80 -1.99
N GLY A 118 10.50 -3.06 -2.25
CA GLY A 118 11.57 -2.19 -1.77
C GLY A 118 12.81 -2.26 -2.64
N ALA A 119 13.59 -1.18 -2.66
CA ALA A 119 14.90 -1.16 -3.29
C ALA A 119 15.94 -0.59 -2.32
N ALA A 120 17.00 -1.34 -2.11
CA ALA A 120 18.10 -0.99 -1.21
C ALA A 120 19.44 -1.50 -1.75
N GLY A 121 20.51 -1.36 -1.01
CA GLY A 121 21.82 -1.87 -1.38
C GLY A 121 21.86 -3.40 -1.38
N LYS A 122 22.91 -3.99 -0.81
CA LYS A 122 23.16 -5.43 -0.81
C LYS A 122 22.08 -6.28 -0.13
N SER A 123 21.32 -5.69 0.78
CA SER A 123 20.21 -6.36 1.49
C SER A 123 18.99 -6.62 0.62
N GLU A 124 18.90 -6.04 -0.58
CA GLU A 124 17.71 -6.11 -1.44
C GLU A 124 16.42 -5.67 -0.70
N ALA A 125 16.56 -4.74 0.26
CA ALA A 125 15.46 -4.33 1.15
C ALA A 125 14.84 -5.47 2.00
N SER A 126 15.51 -6.61 2.15
CA SER A 126 14.96 -7.77 2.85
C SER A 126 14.67 -7.51 4.33
N LEU A 127 15.51 -6.72 5.00
CA LEU A 127 15.33 -6.39 6.42
C LEU A 127 14.08 -5.54 6.62
N VAL A 128 13.93 -4.45 5.84
CA VAL A 128 12.75 -3.58 5.95
C VAL A 128 11.47 -4.29 5.52
N ILE A 129 11.52 -5.17 4.51
CA ILE A 129 10.36 -5.96 4.07
C ILE A 129 9.92 -6.91 5.18
N GLY A 130 10.86 -7.55 5.88
CA GLY A 130 10.57 -8.39 7.04
C GLY A 130 9.91 -7.60 8.17
N GLU A 131 10.49 -6.47 8.55
CA GLU A 131 9.98 -5.61 9.62
C GLU A 131 8.60 -5.03 9.30
N ILE A 132 8.44 -4.42 8.13
CA ILE A 132 7.16 -3.80 7.74
C ILE A 132 6.04 -4.84 7.58
N THR A 133 6.37 -6.07 7.17
CA THR A 133 5.42 -7.19 7.12
C THR A 133 4.83 -7.44 8.51
N GLY A 134 5.65 -7.55 9.54
CA GLY A 134 5.20 -7.71 10.92
C GLY A 134 4.34 -6.54 11.39
N LEU A 135 4.76 -5.31 11.10
CA LEU A 135 4.04 -4.10 11.47
C LEU A 135 2.65 -4.02 10.81
N LEU A 136 2.56 -4.22 9.50
CA LEU A 136 1.30 -4.17 8.76
C LEU A 136 0.34 -5.30 9.16
N THR A 137 0.87 -6.49 9.45
CA THR A 137 0.09 -7.61 10.01
C THR A 137 -0.49 -7.24 11.37
N HIS A 138 0.32 -6.66 12.27
CA HIS A 138 -0.13 -6.19 13.58
C HIS A 138 -1.22 -5.12 13.46
N MET A 139 -1.13 -4.24 12.47
CA MET A 139 -2.15 -3.24 12.15
C MET A 139 -3.42 -3.84 11.54
N GLY A 140 -3.45 -5.13 11.21
CA GLY A 140 -4.61 -5.82 10.65
C GLY A 140 -4.83 -5.60 9.15
N LEU A 141 -3.81 -5.18 8.39
CA LEU A 141 -3.87 -5.14 6.94
C LEU A 141 -3.78 -6.56 6.35
N ASN A 142 -4.31 -6.73 5.14
CA ASN A 142 -4.23 -7.97 4.38
C ASN A 142 -3.05 -7.88 3.40
N LEU A 143 -1.91 -8.46 3.77
CA LEU A 143 -0.71 -8.41 2.96
C LEU A 143 -0.79 -9.34 1.76
N LEU A 144 -0.31 -8.86 0.62
CA LEU A 144 -0.01 -9.70 -0.52
C LEU A 144 1.11 -10.67 -0.13
N GLU A 145 0.98 -11.95 -0.53
CA GLU A 145 1.98 -12.97 -0.20
C GLU A 145 3.31 -12.68 -0.90
N GLU A 146 3.23 -12.29 -2.17
CA GLU A 146 4.38 -11.87 -2.96
C GLU A 146 4.91 -10.51 -2.48
N LYS A 147 6.22 -10.43 -2.30
CA LYS A 147 6.93 -9.20 -1.91
C LYS A 147 8.24 -9.14 -2.70
N VAL A 148 8.59 -7.96 -3.19
CA VAL A 148 9.75 -7.81 -4.05
C VAL A 148 10.80 -6.89 -3.45
N GLY A 149 11.96 -7.44 -3.20
CA GLY A 149 13.17 -6.70 -2.88
C GLY A 149 14.09 -6.59 -4.09
N LEU A 150 14.67 -5.42 -4.30
CA LEU A 150 15.55 -5.11 -5.42
C LEU A 150 16.90 -4.57 -4.95
N VAL A 151 17.97 -5.04 -5.60
CA VAL A 151 19.32 -4.47 -5.41
C VAL A 151 19.42 -3.14 -6.14
N LEU A 152 19.90 -2.14 -5.45
CA LEU A 152 20.42 -0.90 -6.05
C LEU A 152 21.91 -1.08 -6.32
N PRO A 153 22.39 -0.99 -7.56
CA PRO A 153 23.81 -1.09 -7.85
C PRO A 153 24.57 0.09 -7.24
N THR A 154 25.83 -0.14 -6.91
CA THR A 154 26.69 0.89 -6.27
C THR A 154 26.75 2.17 -7.10
N GLU A 155 26.78 2.04 -8.41
CA GLU A 155 26.79 3.15 -9.36
C GLU A 155 25.57 4.07 -9.23
N ALA A 156 24.41 3.51 -8.86
CA ALA A 156 23.20 4.30 -8.65
C ALA A 156 23.39 5.32 -7.51
N PHE A 157 24.09 4.93 -6.44
CA PHE A 157 24.37 5.83 -5.33
C PHE A 157 25.40 6.93 -5.70
N GLN A 158 26.31 6.63 -6.62
CA GLN A 158 27.33 7.57 -7.08
C GLN A 158 26.79 8.56 -8.10
N THR A 159 25.97 8.09 -9.03
CA THR A 159 25.47 8.88 -10.16
C THR A 159 24.11 9.50 -9.93
N GLY A 160 23.34 8.96 -8.98
CA GLY A 160 21.94 9.30 -8.79
C GLY A 160 21.00 8.72 -9.86
N VAL A 161 21.51 7.87 -10.75
CA VAL A 161 20.75 7.24 -11.84
C VAL A 161 20.50 5.77 -11.52
N PHE A 162 19.25 5.35 -11.65
CA PHE A 162 18.84 3.94 -11.48
C PHE A 162 17.91 3.55 -12.61
N ASN A 163 18.25 2.47 -13.30
CA ASN A 163 17.40 1.84 -14.30
C ASN A 163 17.12 0.39 -13.89
N LEU A 164 15.87 -0.01 -13.95
CA LEU A 164 15.46 -1.38 -13.66
C LEU A 164 16.01 -2.34 -14.73
N SER A 165 16.67 -3.41 -14.31
CA SER A 165 17.05 -4.51 -15.19
C SER A 165 15.81 -5.31 -15.61
N ASP A 166 15.95 -6.12 -16.65
CA ASP A 166 14.83 -6.96 -17.12
C ASP A 166 14.44 -8.03 -16.09
N GLU A 167 15.40 -8.53 -15.30
CA GLU A 167 15.12 -9.43 -14.18
C GLU A 167 14.31 -8.73 -13.08
N GLN A 168 14.69 -7.49 -12.73
CA GLN A 168 13.96 -6.70 -11.73
C GLN A 168 12.54 -6.37 -12.19
N LYS A 169 12.37 -6.01 -13.47
CA LYS A 169 11.05 -5.80 -14.08
C LYS A 169 10.19 -7.06 -14.02
N ALA A 170 10.76 -8.24 -14.35
CA ALA A 170 10.03 -9.49 -14.29
C ALA A 170 9.53 -9.83 -12.89
N LYS A 171 10.33 -9.56 -11.83
CA LYS A 171 9.90 -9.73 -10.44
C LYS A 171 8.72 -8.80 -10.11
N LEU A 172 8.80 -7.53 -10.50
CA LEU A 172 7.73 -6.55 -10.29
C LEU A 172 6.46 -6.89 -11.09
N ASP A 173 6.59 -7.32 -12.35
CA ASP A 173 5.46 -7.75 -13.19
C ASP A 173 4.72 -8.94 -12.57
N ASN A 174 5.44 -9.86 -11.93
CA ASN A 174 4.84 -10.96 -11.19
C ASN A 174 4.05 -10.46 -9.96
N GLU A 175 4.61 -9.54 -9.17
CA GLU A 175 3.91 -8.95 -8.02
C GLU A 175 2.64 -8.19 -8.46
N VAL A 176 2.71 -7.45 -9.59
CA VAL A 176 1.55 -6.81 -10.21
C VAL A 176 0.45 -7.83 -10.52
N LYS A 177 0.80 -8.96 -11.12
CA LYS A 177 -0.15 -10.03 -11.44
C LYS A 177 -0.84 -10.56 -10.18
N PHE A 178 -0.08 -10.84 -9.11
CA PHE A 178 -0.66 -11.30 -7.84
C PHE A 178 -1.65 -10.29 -7.25
N LEU A 179 -1.33 -8.98 -7.30
CA LEU A 179 -2.26 -7.96 -6.82
C LEU A 179 -3.54 -7.93 -7.67
N LEU A 180 -3.41 -7.96 -9.00
CA LEU A 180 -4.55 -7.95 -9.91
C LEU A 180 -5.47 -9.14 -9.68
N ASP A 181 -4.93 -10.33 -9.50
CA ASP A 181 -5.69 -11.53 -9.18
C ASP A 181 -6.50 -11.34 -7.91
N LYS A 182 -5.91 -10.81 -6.84
CA LYS A 182 -6.62 -10.55 -5.56
C LYS A 182 -7.70 -9.47 -5.69
N ILE A 183 -7.47 -8.42 -6.47
CA ILE A 183 -8.45 -7.34 -6.67
C ILE A 183 -9.64 -7.83 -7.53
N ILE A 184 -9.37 -8.63 -8.57
CA ILE A 184 -10.38 -9.12 -9.51
C ILE A 184 -11.21 -10.26 -8.91
N TYR A 185 -10.59 -11.24 -8.24
CA TYR A 185 -11.30 -12.34 -7.60
C TYR A 185 -12.28 -11.88 -6.51
N LYS A 186 -11.94 -10.84 -5.75
CA LYS A 186 -12.87 -10.24 -4.78
C LYS A 186 -14.17 -9.74 -5.43
N ILE A 187 -14.12 -9.29 -6.69
CA ILE A 187 -15.28 -8.84 -7.45
C ILE A 187 -16.15 -10.03 -7.87
N SER A 188 -15.55 -11.08 -8.41
CA SER A 188 -16.27 -12.28 -8.84
C SER A 188 -17.05 -12.93 -7.69
N TYR A 189 -16.42 -13.06 -6.53
CA TYR A 189 -17.06 -13.64 -5.35
C TYR A 189 -18.19 -12.76 -4.79
N SER A 190 -17.98 -11.44 -4.73
CA SER A 190 -19.00 -10.49 -4.28
C SER A 190 -20.20 -10.41 -5.24
N ASN A 191 -19.97 -10.52 -6.54
CA ASN A 191 -21.03 -10.53 -7.54
C ASN A 191 -21.80 -11.86 -7.51
N MET A 192 -21.12 -12.98 -7.34
CA MET A 192 -21.73 -14.31 -7.22
C MET A 192 -22.65 -14.41 -6.00
N ILE A 193 -22.23 -13.85 -4.84
CA ILE A 193 -23.06 -13.82 -3.64
C ILE A 193 -24.29 -12.93 -3.85
N LYS A 194 -24.16 -11.78 -4.52
CA LYS A 194 -25.30 -10.91 -4.82
C LYS A 194 -26.30 -11.56 -5.75
N THR A 195 -25.85 -12.30 -6.76
CA THR A 195 -26.73 -13.03 -7.69
C THR A 195 -27.48 -14.14 -6.94
N LEU A 196 -26.79 -14.91 -6.10
CA LEU A 196 -27.42 -15.96 -5.29
C LEU A 196 -28.42 -15.43 -4.26
N SER A 197 -28.20 -14.23 -3.71
CA SER A 197 -29.15 -13.61 -2.78
C SER A 197 -30.39 -13.01 -3.46
N HIS A 198 -30.32 -12.68 -4.74
CA HIS A 198 -31.49 -12.25 -5.53
C HIS A 198 -32.36 -13.42 -6.01
N GLU A 199 -31.79 -14.59 -6.26
CA GLU A 199 -32.55 -15.77 -6.68
C GLU A 199 -33.36 -16.43 -5.55
N GLN A 200 -33.05 -16.15 -4.28
CA GLN A 200 -33.76 -16.70 -3.12
C GLN A 200 -35.04 -15.94 -2.73
N PHE A 201 -35.37 -14.81 -3.37
CA PHE A 201 -36.54 -13.99 -3.02
C PHE A 201 -37.70 -14.08 -4.02
N ASP A 202 -37.64 -14.91 -5.06
CA ASP A 202 -38.70 -15.06 -6.06
C ASP A 202 -39.45 -16.42 -5.91
N CYS A 203 -39.85 -16.74 -4.69
CA CYS A 203 -40.80 -17.83 -4.40
C CYS A 203 -42.14 -17.30 -3.90
N SER A 204 -42.76 -16.39 -4.68
CA SER A 204 -44.18 -16.10 -4.54
C SER A 204 -44.94 -16.73 -5.71
N GLY A 205 -45.19 -18.05 -5.58
CA GLY A 205 -46.13 -18.74 -6.44
C GLY A 205 -47.57 -18.29 -6.15
N PRO A 206 -48.43 -18.31 -7.16
CA PRO A 206 -49.83 -17.90 -6.99
C PRO A 206 -50.63 -18.91 -6.18
N GLY A 207 -51.27 -18.43 -5.09
CA GLY A 207 -52.31 -19.15 -4.37
C GLY A 207 -53.67 -18.78 -4.90
#